data_b57451351a149ac9e5bfaf83c19eb66c
#
_entry.id   b57451351a149ac9e5bfaf83c19eb66c
#
_cell.length_a   1.000
_cell.length_b   1.000
_cell.length_c   1.000
_cell.angle_alpha   90.00
_cell.angle_beta   90.00
_cell.angle_gamma   90.00
#
_symmetry.space_group_name_H-M   'P 1'
#
loop_
_entity.id
_entity.type
_entity.pdbx_description
1 polymer ?
#
loop_
_entity_poly.entity_id
_entity_poly.type
_entity_poly.pdbx_seq_one_letter_code
_entity_poly.pdbx_strand_id
1 'polypeptide(L)'
;MAACIAVPLAISLGLVSAIKQGTPLDRGISVASLMAISVPEFFIGYLLILFVSVKLGWLPSLSNVNDRMDFGERLAVMALPAITLTLVTVAHMMRMTRAAVIGVMNSSYIEMAHLKGVTYWRIVVQHALPNVLSPIITVVMLNLAYLVVGVVVVEVVFTYPGMGQYMVDSVSKRDVPVVQACGLIFAG
;
A
#
# COMPACT_ATOMS: atom_id res chain seq x y z
N MET A 1 -2.92 -2.87 10.44
CA MET A 1 -1.84 -3.79 10.06
C MET A 1 -1.26 -3.46 8.68
N ALA A 2 -2.04 -3.50 7.60
CA ALA A 2 -1.53 -3.26 6.23
C ALA A 2 -0.72 -1.97 6.09
N ALA A 3 -1.21 -0.83 6.57
CA ALA A 3 -0.50 0.45 6.52
C ALA A 3 0.86 0.44 7.22
N CYS A 4 0.96 -0.21 8.41
CA CYS A 4 2.22 -0.28 9.16
C CYS A 4 3.32 -1.07 8.44
N ILE A 5 2.94 -1.97 7.52
CA ILE A 5 3.87 -2.76 6.71
C ILE A 5 4.09 -2.05 5.36
N ALA A 6 3.01 -1.60 4.73
CA ALA A 6 3.06 -1.00 3.40
C ALA A 6 3.88 0.30 3.34
N VAL A 7 3.70 1.21 4.32
CA VAL A 7 4.37 2.50 4.31
C VAL A 7 5.90 2.37 4.37
N PRO A 8 6.51 1.69 5.37
CA PRO A 8 7.97 1.58 5.43
C PRO A 8 8.54 0.78 4.25
N LEU A 9 7.83 -0.26 3.80
CA LEU A 9 8.26 -1.08 2.68
C LEU A 9 8.25 -0.28 1.37
N ALA A 10 7.18 0.45 1.10
CA ALA A 10 7.04 1.27 -0.11
C ALA A 10 8.07 2.41 -0.17
N ILE A 11 8.29 3.10 0.95
CA ILE A 11 9.29 4.16 1.03
C ILE A 11 10.69 3.58 0.80
N SER A 12 11.01 2.47 1.46
CA SER A 12 12.33 1.82 1.31
C SER A 12 12.58 1.37 -0.13
N LEU A 13 11.62 0.70 -0.75
CA LEU A 13 11.72 0.26 -2.15
C LEU A 13 11.79 1.45 -3.13
N GLY A 14 10.99 2.49 -2.90
CA GLY A 14 11.01 3.71 -3.70
C GLY A 14 12.35 4.45 -3.64
N LEU A 15 12.92 4.59 -2.44
CA LEU A 15 14.24 5.18 -2.24
C LEU A 15 15.34 4.37 -2.91
N VAL A 16 15.37 3.05 -2.68
CA VAL A 16 16.37 2.16 -3.30
C VAL A 16 16.28 2.20 -4.82
N SER A 17 15.08 2.16 -5.37
CA SER A 17 14.83 2.23 -6.80
C SER A 17 15.27 3.58 -7.39
N ALA A 18 15.03 4.69 -6.69
CA ALA A 18 15.46 6.02 -7.11
C ALA A 18 16.99 6.21 -7.06
N ILE A 19 17.63 5.78 -5.96
CA ILE A 19 19.08 5.87 -5.80
C ILE A 19 19.82 5.02 -6.85
N LYS A 20 19.26 3.86 -7.19
CA LYS A 20 19.81 2.95 -8.20
C LYS A 20 19.14 3.09 -9.56
N GLN A 21 18.71 4.29 -9.91
CA GLN A 21 18.04 4.59 -11.17
C GLN A 21 18.79 4.03 -12.40
N GLY A 22 18.06 3.39 -13.30
CA GLY A 22 18.59 2.82 -14.54
C GLY A 22 19.29 1.46 -14.40
N THR A 23 19.52 0.95 -13.18
CA THR A 23 20.10 -0.37 -12.95
C THR A 23 19.09 -1.49 -13.19
N PRO A 24 19.54 -2.75 -13.37
CA PRO A 24 18.62 -3.90 -13.48
C PRO A 24 17.71 -4.06 -12.25
N LEU A 25 18.18 -3.69 -11.05
CA LEU A 25 17.40 -3.71 -9.83
C LEU A 25 16.23 -2.71 -9.89
N ASP A 26 16.49 -1.47 -10.29
CA ASP A 26 15.46 -0.46 -10.49
C ASP A 26 14.41 -0.90 -11.52
N ARG A 27 14.88 -1.48 -12.64
CA ARG A 27 13.97 -2.02 -13.67
C ARG A 27 13.11 -3.16 -13.13
N GLY A 28 13.71 -4.10 -12.38
CA GLY A 28 12.99 -5.22 -11.79
C GLY A 28 11.91 -4.77 -10.81
N ILE A 29 12.24 -3.88 -9.88
CA ILE A 29 11.28 -3.30 -8.92
C ILE A 29 10.17 -2.55 -9.67
N SER A 30 10.51 -1.74 -10.67
CA SER A 30 9.55 -0.97 -11.46
C SER A 30 8.59 -1.87 -12.26
N VAL A 31 9.10 -2.93 -12.90
CA VAL A 31 8.27 -3.90 -13.64
C VAL A 31 7.35 -4.65 -12.67
N ALA A 32 7.86 -5.13 -11.54
CA ALA A 32 7.05 -5.83 -10.55
C ALA A 32 5.91 -4.95 -10.02
N SER A 33 6.19 -3.66 -9.74
CA SER A 33 5.16 -2.73 -9.31
C SER A 33 4.12 -2.44 -10.39
N LEU A 34 4.55 -2.32 -11.67
CA LEU A 34 3.63 -2.16 -12.78
C LEU A 34 2.70 -3.36 -12.94
N MET A 35 3.24 -4.58 -12.83
CA MET A 35 2.44 -5.80 -12.87
C MET A 35 1.40 -5.82 -11.73
N ALA A 36 1.82 -5.45 -10.50
CA ALA A 36 0.91 -5.42 -9.35
C ALA A 36 -0.22 -4.39 -9.52
N ILE A 37 0.07 -3.20 -10.08
CA ILE A 37 -0.94 -2.16 -10.32
C ILE A 37 -1.88 -2.51 -11.47
N SER A 38 -1.40 -3.26 -12.46
CA SER A 38 -2.21 -3.65 -13.64
C SER A 38 -3.31 -4.65 -13.31
N VAL A 39 -3.25 -5.27 -12.14
CA VAL A 39 -4.20 -6.29 -11.69
C VAL A 39 -5.18 -5.65 -10.69
N PRO A 40 -6.50 -5.81 -10.87
CA PRO A 40 -7.48 -5.33 -9.91
C PRO A 40 -7.27 -5.93 -8.51
N GLU A 41 -7.50 -5.13 -7.48
CA GLU A 41 -7.27 -5.51 -6.07
C GLU A 41 -8.03 -6.77 -5.65
N PHE A 42 -9.32 -6.87 -6.02
CA PHE A 42 -10.12 -8.07 -5.73
C PHE A 42 -9.55 -9.32 -6.39
N PHE A 43 -8.97 -9.20 -7.58
CA PHE A 43 -8.39 -10.33 -8.30
C PHE A 43 -7.12 -10.84 -7.61
N ILE A 44 -6.28 -9.93 -7.09
CA ILE A 44 -5.13 -10.29 -6.25
C ILE A 44 -5.62 -11.05 -5.02
N GLY A 45 -6.68 -10.59 -4.37
CA GLY A 45 -7.32 -11.29 -3.25
C GLY A 45 -7.72 -12.73 -3.60
N TYR A 46 -8.42 -12.92 -4.71
CA TYR A 46 -8.81 -14.27 -5.18
C TYR A 46 -7.62 -15.16 -5.53
N LEU A 47 -6.58 -14.60 -6.16
CA LEU A 47 -5.35 -15.36 -6.43
C LEU A 47 -4.67 -15.80 -5.13
N LEU A 48 -4.59 -14.93 -4.13
CA LEU A 48 -4.02 -15.28 -2.83
C LEU A 48 -4.86 -16.36 -2.12
N ILE A 49 -6.19 -16.28 -2.15
CA ILE A 49 -7.07 -17.34 -1.65
C ILE A 49 -6.77 -18.66 -2.37
N LEU A 50 -6.74 -18.64 -3.71
CA LEU A 50 -6.52 -19.85 -4.50
C LEU A 50 -5.16 -20.50 -4.21
N PHE A 51 -4.07 -19.72 -4.20
CA PHE A 51 -2.74 -20.28 -4.04
C PHE A 51 -2.39 -20.55 -2.59
N VAL A 52 -2.59 -19.59 -1.69
CA VAL A 52 -2.12 -19.68 -0.30
C VAL A 52 -3.08 -20.48 0.58
N SER A 53 -4.40 -20.28 0.40
CA SER A 53 -5.39 -20.97 1.22
C SER A 53 -5.76 -22.33 0.64
N VAL A 54 -6.18 -22.40 -0.63
CA VAL A 54 -6.73 -23.64 -1.21
C VAL A 54 -5.63 -24.62 -1.60
N LYS A 55 -4.57 -24.18 -2.29
CA LYS A 55 -3.51 -25.10 -2.76
C LYS A 55 -2.48 -25.41 -1.69
N LEU A 56 -2.02 -24.43 -0.93
CA LEU A 56 -0.98 -24.60 0.07
C LEU A 56 -1.55 -24.91 1.48
N GLY A 57 -2.80 -24.52 1.77
CA GLY A 57 -3.41 -24.74 3.09
C GLY A 57 -2.75 -23.96 4.24
N TRP A 58 -2.00 -22.88 3.94
CA TRP A 58 -1.23 -22.16 4.94
C TRP A 58 -2.07 -21.20 5.77
N LEU A 59 -3.04 -20.55 5.14
CA LEU A 59 -3.88 -19.53 5.77
C LEU A 59 -5.36 -19.77 5.43
N PRO A 60 -6.30 -19.39 6.32
CA PRO A 60 -7.73 -19.54 6.07
C PRO A 60 -8.18 -18.62 4.92
N SER A 61 -9.14 -19.10 4.12
CA SER A 61 -9.70 -18.36 2.98
C SER A 61 -10.69 -17.27 3.41
N LEU A 62 -11.39 -17.48 4.52
CA LEU A 62 -12.38 -16.57 5.07
C LEU A 62 -11.83 -15.89 6.32
N SER A 63 -12.10 -14.61 6.44
CA SER A 63 -11.61 -13.78 7.55
C SER A 63 -12.70 -13.53 8.59
N ASN A 64 -13.44 -14.58 8.96
CA ASN A 64 -14.49 -14.49 9.98
C ASN A 64 -13.87 -14.47 11.38
N VAL A 65 -13.74 -13.28 11.96
CA VAL A 65 -13.17 -13.07 13.29
C VAL A 65 -14.25 -13.33 14.35
N ASN A 66 -13.95 -14.19 15.32
CA ASN A 66 -14.80 -14.47 16.46
C ASN A 66 -14.12 -14.00 17.76
N ASP A 67 -14.90 -13.54 18.75
CA ASP A 67 -14.39 -13.03 20.03
C ASP A 67 -13.63 -14.09 20.85
N ARG A 68 -13.84 -15.38 20.58
CA ARG A 68 -13.18 -16.51 21.24
C ARG A 68 -11.81 -16.88 20.66
N MET A 69 -11.42 -16.27 19.53
CA MET A 69 -10.14 -16.57 18.88
C MET A 69 -8.97 -16.02 19.67
N ASP A 70 -7.92 -16.83 19.79
CA ASP A 70 -6.63 -16.38 20.32
C ASP A 70 -5.98 -15.36 19.38
N PHE A 71 -5.02 -14.58 19.91
CA PHE A 71 -4.32 -13.54 19.15
C PHE A 71 -3.63 -14.08 17.88
N GLY A 72 -3.03 -15.29 17.97
CA GLY A 72 -2.40 -15.96 16.84
C GLY A 72 -3.39 -16.34 15.74
N GLU A 73 -4.55 -16.85 16.11
CA GLU A 73 -5.64 -17.19 15.19
C GLU A 73 -6.19 -15.95 14.48
N ARG A 74 -6.38 -14.85 15.22
CA ARG A 74 -6.81 -13.56 14.65
C ARG A 74 -5.81 -13.05 13.63
N LEU A 75 -4.51 -13.15 13.92
CA LEU A 75 -3.47 -12.77 12.97
C LEU A 75 -3.49 -13.62 11.71
N ALA A 76 -3.66 -14.93 11.83
CA ALA A 76 -3.73 -15.84 10.68
C ALA A 76 -4.93 -15.53 9.77
N VAL A 77 -6.10 -15.29 10.37
CA VAL A 77 -7.33 -14.94 9.63
C VAL A 77 -7.23 -13.59 8.93
N MET A 78 -6.55 -12.62 9.54
CA MET A 78 -6.34 -11.28 8.95
C MET A 78 -5.15 -11.19 7.99
N ALA A 79 -4.33 -12.24 7.88
CA ALA A 79 -3.09 -12.20 7.12
C ALA A 79 -3.33 -12.00 5.61
N LEU A 80 -4.23 -12.79 4.99
CA LEU A 80 -4.52 -12.68 3.56
C LEU A 80 -5.10 -11.31 3.17
N PRO A 81 -6.13 -10.78 3.85
CA PRO A 81 -6.60 -9.41 3.63
C PRO A 81 -5.49 -8.36 3.76
N ALA A 82 -4.67 -8.46 4.82
CA ALA A 82 -3.60 -7.52 5.06
C ALA A 82 -2.50 -7.60 3.99
N ILE A 83 -2.15 -8.79 3.50
CA ILE A 83 -1.20 -8.98 2.41
C ILE A 83 -1.75 -8.40 1.11
N THR A 84 -3.03 -8.64 0.79
CA THR A 84 -3.69 -8.08 -0.41
C THR A 84 -3.58 -6.56 -0.44
N LEU A 85 -4.04 -5.90 0.63
CA LEU A 85 -3.95 -4.44 0.77
C LEU A 85 -2.50 -3.93 0.72
N THR A 86 -1.59 -4.64 1.38
CA THR A 86 -0.17 -4.27 1.40
C THR A 86 0.45 -4.31 0.01
N LEU A 87 0.21 -5.36 -0.77
CA LEU A 87 0.78 -5.51 -2.12
C LEU A 87 0.35 -4.38 -3.05
N VAL A 88 -0.95 -4.06 -3.07
CA VAL A 88 -1.49 -2.99 -3.91
C VAL A 88 -0.96 -1.62 -3.46
N THR A 89 -1.03 -1.33 -2.16
CA THR A 89 -0.59 -0.05 -1.59
C THR A 89 0.91 0.17 -1.80
N VAL A 90 1.73 -0.86 -1.58
CA VAL A 90 3.19 -0.79 -1.80
C VAL A 90 3.50 -0.46 -3.25
N ALA A 91 2.84 -1.11 -4.20
CA ALA A 91 3.10 -0.89 -5.62
C ALA A 91 2.84 0.57 -6.05
N HIS A 92 1.72 1.15 -5.63
CA HIS A 92 1.39 2.55 -5.91
C HIS A 92 2.33 3.52 -5.18
N MET A 93 2.46 3.38 -3.87
CA MET A 93 3.22 4.29 -3.03
C MET A 93 4.72 4.29 -3.39
N MET A 94 5.29 3.12 -3.67
CA MET A 94 6.69 2.98 -4.09
C MET A 94 6.97 3.77 -5.37
N ARG A 95 6.12 3.68 -6.39
CA ARG A 95 6.28 4.42 -7.64
C ARG A 95 6.22 5.92 -7.44
N MET A 96 5.26 6.39 -6.65
CA MET A 96 5.12 7.81 -6.33
C MET A 96 6.33 8.31 -5.54
N THR A 97 6.80 7.54 -4.55
CA THR A 97 8.01 7.84 -3.77
C THR A 97 9.24 7.91 -4.68
N ARG A 98 9.43 6.91 -5.56
CA ARG A 98 10.51 6.93 -6.55
C ARG A 98 10.49 8.17 -7.42
N ALA A 99 9.32 8.54 -7.96
CA ALA A 99 9.17 9.72 -8.80
C ALA A 99 9.48 11.02 -8.02
N ALA A 100 9.02 11.14 -6.78
CA ALA A 100 9.30 12.28 -5.91
C ALA A 100 10.81 12.42 -5.63
N VAL A 101 11.49 11.33 -5.31
CA VAL A 101 12.94 11.33 -5.05
C VAL A 101 13.71 11.72 -6.29
N ILE A 102 13.40 11.15 -7.45
CA ILE A 102 14.06 11.50 -8.73
C ILE A 102 13.82 12.97 -9.08
N GLY A 103 12.61 13.47 -8.87
CA GLY A 103 12.30 14.89 -9.11
C GLY A 103 13.17 15.82 -8.27
N VAL A 104 13.36 15.50 -7.00
CA VAL A 104 14.26 16.28 -6.12
C VAL A 104 15.73 16.14 -6.53
N MET A 105 16.18 14.93 -6.85
CA MET A 105 17.57 14.68 -7.27
C MET A 105 17.95 15.40 -8.58
N ASN A 106 16.98 15.64 -9.46
CA ASN A 106 17.18 16.37 -10.72
C ASN A 106 16.96 17.89 -10.58
N SER A 107 16.83 18.42 -9.38
CA SER A 107 16.62 19.85 -9.16
C SER A 107 17.91 20.66 -9.30
N SER A 108 17.77 21.93 -9.71
CA SER A 108 18.91 22.83 -9.94
C SER A 108 19.82 23.04 -8.72
N TYR A 109 19.25 22.96 -7.49
CA TYR A 109 20.07 23.12 -6.30
C TYR A 109 20.93 21.88 -6.01
N ILE A 110 20.48 20.69 -6.40
CA ILE A 110 21.28 19.45 -6.32
C ILE A 110 22.39 19.49 -7.37
N GLU A 111 22.09 19.92 -8.59
CA GLU A 111 23.09 20.12 -9.65
C GLU A 111 24.17 21.10 -9.19
N MET A 112 23.77 22.22 -8.58
CA MET A 112 24.71 23.20 -8.05
C MET A 112 25.59 22.62 -6.92
N ALA A 113 25.04 21.74 -6.09
CA ALA A 113 25.83 21.06 -5.04
C ALA A 113 26.87 20.12 -5.66
N HIS A 114 26.52 19.41 -6.75
CA HIS A 114 27.48 18.59 -7.51
C HIS A 114 28.59 19.46 -8.12
N LEU A 115 28.24 20.58 -8.74
CA LEU A 115 29.22 21.51 -9.31
C LEU A 115 30.19 22.12 -8.28
N LYS A 116 29.73 22.29 -7.03
CA LYS A 116 30.54 22.70 -5.89
C LYS A 116 31.42 21.59 -5.31
N GLY A 117 31.40 20.38 -5.89
CA GLY A 117 32.24 19.27 -5.45
C GLY A 117 31.77 18.59 -4.15
N VAL A 118 30.51 18.78 -3.74
CA VAL A 118 29.96 18.09 -2.58
C VAL A 118 29.85 16.59 -2.88
N THR A 119 30.26 15.74 -1.94
CA THR A 119 30.21 14.29 -2.13
C THR A 119 28.76 13.78 -2.27
N TYR A 120 28.55 12.77 -3.11
CA TYR A 120 27.22 12.23 -3.42
C TYR A 120 26.40 11.88 -2.16
N TRP A 121 26.97 11.18 -1.18
CA TRP A 121 26.29 10.81 0.04
C TRP A 121 25.86 12.03 0.88
N ARG A 122 26.67 13.07 0.88
CA ARG A 122 26.34 14.32 1.57
C ARG A 122 25.20 15.04 0.85
N ILE A 123 25.18 15.02 -0.48
CA ILE A 123 24.05 15.55 -1.26
C ILE A 123 22.76 14.78 -0.93
N VAL A 124 22.79 13.45 -0.95
CA VAL A 124 21.62 12.63 -0.65
C VAL A 124 21.10 12.90 0.76
N VAL A 125 21.95 12.84 1.78
CA VAL A 125 21.51 12.91 3.19
C VAL A 125 21.19 14.33 3.64
N GLN A 126 22.00 15.33 3.25
CA GLN A 126 21.85 16.70 3.76
C GLN A 126 21.00 17.60 2.86
N HIS A 127 20.94 17.32 1.56
CA HIS A 127 20.25 18.18 0.59
C HIS A 127 18.99 17.54 0.00
N ALA A 128 19.06 16.28 -0.42
CA ALA A 128 17.94 15.63 -1.07
C ALA A 128 16.91 15.12 -0.05
N LEU A 129 17.32 14.32 0.94
CA LEU A 129 16.42 13.64 1.87
C LEU A 129 15.48 14.61 2.63
N PRO A 130 15.93 15.75 3.20
CA PRO A 130 15.02 16.67 3.88
C PRO A 130 13.97 17.26 2.95
N ASN A 131 14.32 17.52 1.68
CA ASN A 131 13.41 18.10 0.69
C ASN A 131 12.46 17.06 0.07
N VAL A 132 12.82 15.77 0.11
CA VAL A 132 11.95 14.67 -0.34
C VAL A 132 10.91 14.32 0.72
N LEU A 133 11.12 14.62 2.00
CA LEU A 133 10.19 14.28 3.07
C LEU A 133 8.79 14.89 2.83
N SER A 134 8.70 16.14 2.41
CA SER A 134 7.40 16.79 2.14
C SER A 134 6.59 16.06 1.07
N PRO A 135 7.10 15.80 -0.16
CA PRO A 135 6.38 15.01 -1.14
C PRO A 135 6.12 13.55 -0.70
N ILE A 136 7.03 12.93 0.07
CA ILE A 136 6.79 11.57 0.60
C ILE A 136 5.61 11.57 1.57
N ILE A 137 5.52 12.53 2.49
CA ILE A 137 4.39 12.64 3.41
C ILE A 137 3.08 12.78 2.63
N THR A 138 3.06 13.63 1.60
CA THR A 138 1.88 13.78 0.73
C THR A 138 1.49 12.45 0.06
N VAL A 139 2.47 11.72 -0.48
CA VAL A 139 2.24 10.40 -1.07
C VAL A 139 1.67 9.42 -0.05
N VAL A 140 2.23 9.39 1.17
CA VAL A 140 1.74 8.52 2.26
C VAL A 140 0.29 8.86 2.60
N MET A 141 -0.04 10.14 2.81
CA MET A 141 -1.40 10.56 3.18
C MET A 141 -2.42 10.23 2.11
N LEU A 142 -2.10 10.47 0.83
CA LEU A 142 -2.96 10.10 -0.30
C LEU A 142 -3.19 8.58 -0.36
N ASN A 143 -2.13 7.78 -0.21
CA ASN A 143 -2.27 6.33 -0.26
C ASN A 143 -3.01 5.77 0.97
N LEU A 144 -2.89 6.40 2.14
CA LEU A 144 -3.69 6.04 3.31
C LEU A 144 -5.18 6.31 3.08
N ALA A 145 -5.53 7.43 2.42
CA ALA A 145 -6.90 7.71 2.03
C ALA A 145 -7.45 6.67 1.03
N TYR A 146 -6.66 6.31 0.01
CA TYR A 146 -7.03 5.24 -0.92
C TYR A 146 -7.18 3.88 -0.23
N LEU A 147 -6.35 3.60 0.78
CA LEU A 147 -6.42 2.35 1.54
C LEU A 147 -7.76 2.19 2.27
N VAL A 148 -8.36 3.29 2.74
CA VAL A 148 -9.71 3.29 3.35
C VAL A 148 -10.75 2.76 2.37
N VAL A 149 -10.68 3.17 1.10
CA VAL A 149 -11.58 2.67 0.04
C VAL A 149 -11.28 1.20 -0.30
N GLY A 150 -10.01 0.83 -0.43
CA GLY A 150 -9.56 -0.54 -0.71
C GLY A 150 -9.99 -1.54 0.37
N VAL A 151 -10.04 -1.11 1.63
CA VAL A 151 -10.53 -1.95 2.74
C VAL A 151 -11.93 -2.48 2.46
N VAL A 152 -12.85 -1.68 1.91
CA VAL A 152 -14.23 -2.12 1.58
C VAL A 152 -14.22 -3.32 0.63
N VAL A 153 -13.41 -3.24 -0.44
CA VAL A 153 -13.31 -4.32 -1.44
C VAL A 153 -12.74 -5.59 -0.81
N VAL A 154 -11.70 -5.46 -0.01
CA VAL A 154 -11.04 -6.60 0.65
C VAL A 154 -11.94 -7.24 1.70
N GLU A 155 -12.69 -6.46 2.48
CA GLU A 155 -13.66 -6.97 3.45
C GLU A 155 -14.75 -7.84 2.76
N VAL A 156 -15.23 -7.42 1.59
CA VAL A 156 -16.19 -8.19 0.80
C VAL A 156 -15.57 -9.48 0.27
N VAL A 157 -14.36 -9.42 -0.30
CA VAL A 157 -13.68 -10.59 -0.90
C VAL A 157 -13.39 -11.67 0.15
N PHE A 158 -12.94 -11.26 1.35
CA PHE A 158 -12.57 -12.17 2.43
C PHE A 158 -13.68 -12.42 3.45
N THR A 159 -14.86 -11.85 3.24
CA THR A 159 -16.01 -11.92 4.17
C THR A 159 -15.61 -11.49 5.59
N TYR A 160 -14.81 -10.43 5.68
CA TYR A 160 -14.40 -9.87 6.96
C TYR A 160 -15.55 -9.02 7.55
N PRO A 161 -15.99 -9.25 8.81
CA PRO A 161 -17.07 -8.49 9.42
C PRO A 161 -16.64 -7.07 9.79
N GLY A 162 -16.41 -6.25 8.78
CA GLY A 162 -16.00 -4.86 8.87
C GLY A 162 -17.09 -3.88 8.45
N MET A 163 -16.77 -2.58 8.54
CA MET A 163 -17.73 -1.52 8.20
C MET A 163 -18.02 -1.45 6.70
N GLY A 164 -17.04 -1.81 5.84
CA GLY A 164 -17.24 -1.87 4.40
C GLY A 164 -18.17 -3.00 3.99
N GLN A 165 -18.00 -4.20 4.56
CA GLN A 165 -18.91 -5.32 4.36
C GLN A 165 -20.32 -4.95 4.82
N TYR A 166 -20.44 -4.34 6.00
CA TYR A 166 -21.74 -3.90 6.56
C TYR A 166 -22.43 -2.87 5.66
N MET A 167 -21.67 -1.94 5.08
CA MET A 167 -22.20 -0.97 4.12
C MET A 167 -22.72 -1.65 2.84
N VAL A 168 -21.99 -2.61 2.28
CA VAL A 168 -22.39 -3.35 1.07
C VAL A 168 -23.65 -4.19 1.33
N ASP A 169 -23.71 -4.86 2.48
CA ASP A 169 -24.90 -5.62 2.89
C ASP A 169 -26.13 -4.71 3.06
N SER A 170 -25.93 -3.49 3.60
CA SER A 170 -27.00 -2.50 3.76
C SER A 170 -27.48 -1.93 2.44
N VAL A 171 -26.59 -1.77 1.45
CA VAL A 171 -26.97 -1.42 0.06
C VAL A 171 -27.89 -2.51 -0.52
N SER A 172 -27.55 -3.77 -0.34
CA SER A 172 -28.34 -4.90 -0.82
C SER A 172 -29.75 -4.96 -0.19
N LYS A 173 -29.83 -4.55 1.10
CA LYS A 173 -31.09 -4.45 1.85
C LYS A 173 -31.85 -3.13 1.62
N ARG A 174 -31.29 -2.19 0.84
CA ARG A 174 -31.82 -0.84 0.60
C ARG A 174 -31.98 -0.02 1.88
N ASP A 175 -31.12 -0.25 2.88
CA ASP A 175 -31.11 0.52 4.13
C ASP A 175 -30.32 1.83 3.92
N VAL A 176 -31.00 2.83 3.38
CA VAL A 176 -30.41 4.13 3.03
C VAL A 176 -29.80 4.86 4.24
N PRO A 177 -30.45 4.91 5.43
CA PRO A 177 -29.85 5.54 6.61
C PRO A 177 -28.50 4.97 7.00
N VAL A 178 -28.35 3.64 6.99
CA VAL A 178 -27.09 2.98 7.33
C VAL A 178 -26.02 3.25 6.28
N VAL A 179 -26.36 3.19 5.00
CA VAL A 179 -25.42 3.49 3.90
C VAL A 179 -24.90 4.93 4.02
N GLN A 180 -25.78 5.89 4.31
CA GLN A 180 -25.40 7.30 4.52
C GLN A 180 -24.48 7.46 5.74
N ALA A 181 -24.80 6.81 6.86
CA ALA A 181 -23.95 6.84 8.06
C ALA A 181 -22.56 6.27 7.80
N CYS A 182 -22.45 5.09 7.17
CA CYS A 182 -21.18 4.51 6.78
C CYS A 182 -20.40 5.42 5.81
N GLY A 183 -21.08 6.01 4.81
CA GLY A 183 -20.45 6.93 3.87
C GLY A 183 -19.89 8.17 4.55
N LEU A 184 -20.60 8.75 5.53
CA LEU A 184 -20.10 9.88 6.31
C LEU A 184 -18.86 9.53 7.14
N ILE A 185 -18.83 8.33 7.74
CA ILE A 185 -17.66 7.86 8.51
C ILE A 185 -16.44 7.62 7.59
N PHE A 186 -16.63 7.13 6.37
CA PHE A 186 -15.55 6.96 5.41
C PHE A 186 -15.04 8.28 4.82
N ALA A 187 -15.87 9.33 4.81
CA ALA A 187 -15.52 10.63 4.25
C ALA A 187 -14.86 11.59 5.26
N GLY A 188 -14.97 11.35 6.56
CA GLY A 188 -14.45 12.19 7.64
C GLY A 188 -13.16 11.71 8.21
#